data_a5fd69e06df59e259607b610e4355805
#
_entry.id   a5fd69e06df59e259607b610e4355805
#
_cell.length_a   1.000
_cell.length_b   1.000
_cell.length_c   1.000
_cell.angle_alpha   90.00
_cell.angle_beta   90.00
_cell.angle_gamma   90.00
#
_symmetry.space_group_name_H-M   'P 1'
#
loop_
_entity.id
_entity.type
_entity.pdbx_description
1 polymer ?
#
loop_
_entity_poly.entity_id
_entity_poly.type
_entity_poly.pdbx_seq_one_letter_code
_entity_poly.pdbx_strand_id
1 'polypeptide(L)' 'MFSQFINLTLAGNGLMVAVQVSDISTLQEYYHENKLVTLITMKSGRTIVVDQLYEDVIRLIEEDDDEWDDEGEEDEEEE' A
#
# COMPACT_ATOMS: atom_id res chain seq x y z
N MET A 1 -13.38 15.70 6.57
CA MET A 1 -13.09 14.42 5.91
C MET A 1 -11.88 14.54 5.04
N PHE A 2 -10.96 13.61 5.20
CA PHE A 2 -9.71 13.65 4.45
C PHE A 2 -9.65 12.56 3.42
N SER A 3 -9.06 12.89 2.30
CA SER A 3 -8.72 11.90 1.30
C SER A 3 -7.22 11.71 1.35
N GLN A 4 -6.81 10.50 1.66
CA GLN A 4 -5.40 10.15 1.66
C GLN A 4 -5.09 9.38 0.40
N PHE A 5 -4.00 9.74 -0.23
CA PHE A 5 -3.51 9.03 -1.40
C PHE A 5 -2.11 8.52 -1.13
N ILE A 6 -1.84 7.33 -1.61
CA ILE A 6 -0.48 6.80 -1.59
C ILE A 6 -0.05 6.60 -3.03
N ASN A 7 1.24 6.81 -3.27
CA ASN A 7 1.79 6.70 -4.60
C ASN A 7 2.44 5.34 -4.76
N LEU A 8 2.02 4.63 -5.79
CA LEU A 8 2.52 3.29 -6.06
C LEU A 8 2.97 3.21 -7.51
N THR A 9 3.72 2.17 -7.80
CA THR A 9 4.22 1.94 -9.15
C THR A 9 3.51 0.72 -9.73
N LEU A 10 2.87 0.90 -10.87
CA LEU A 10 2.19 -0.22 -11.51
C LEU A 10 3.20 -1.25 -11.97
N ALA A 11 2.90 -2.52 -11.69
CA ALA A 11 3.74 -3.60 -12.18
C ALA A 11 3.58 -3.70 -13.69
N GLY A 12 4.67 -3.97 -14.35
CA GLY A 12 4.64 -4.18 -15.78
C GLY A 12 5.04 -2.98 -16.60
N ASN A 13 4.54 -1.80 -16.29
CA ASN A 13 4.87 -0.63 -17.10
C ASN A 13 5.58 0.48 -16.33
N GLY A 14 5.71 0.35 -15.03
CA GLY A 14 6.46 1.29 -14.23
C GLY A 14 5.83 2.66 -14.04
N LEU A 15 4.59 2.80 -14.44
CA LEU A 15 3.90 4.09 -14.28
C LEU A 15 3.44 4.27 -12.85
N MET A 16 3.44 5.53 -12.42
CA MET A 16 2.97 5.86 -11.08
C MET A 16 1.45 5.92 -11.05
N VAL A 17 0.91 5.52 -9.92
CA VAL A 17 -0.53 5.63 -9.70
C VAL A 17 -0.74 6.11 -8.27
N ALA A 18 -1.67 7.03 -8.10
CA ALA A 18 -2.07 7.49 -6.77
C ALA A 18 -3.36 6.77 -6.41
N VAL A 19 -3.37 6.11 -5.26
CA VAL A 19 -4.50 5.31 -4.84
C VAL A 19 -5.08 5.92 -3.58
N GLN A 20 -6.40 6.12 -3.59
CA GLN A 20 -7.08 6.65 -2.42
C GLN A 20 -7.22 5.53 -1.39
N VAL A 21 -6.68 5.77 -0.21
CA VAL A 21 -6.60 4.71 0.80
C VAL A 21 -8.01 4.24 1.19
N SER A 22 -8.94 5.16 1.32
CA SER A 22 -10.29 4.79 1.74
C SER A 22 -11.04 3.97 0.71
N ASP A 23 -10.52 3.90 -0.51
CA ASP A 23 -11.16 3.14 -1.58
C ASP A 23 -10.62 1.72 -1.68
N ILE A 24 -9.61 1.39 -0.90
CA ILE A 24 -9.01 0.06 -0.94
C ILE A 24 -9.87 -0.91 -0.16
N SER A 25 -10.18 -2.02 -0.78
CA SER A 25 -10.95 -3.08 -0.13
C SER A 25 -10.05 -4.18 0.40
N THR A 26 -9.16 -4.70 -0.44
CA THR A 26 -8.25 -5.76 -0.01
C THR A 26 -6.89 -5.56 -0.63
N LEU A 27 -5.90 -6.06 0.07
CA LEU A 27 -4.52 -6.15 -0.40
C LEU A 27 -4.11 -7.60 -0.28
N GLN A 28 -3.37 -8.08 -1.28
CA GLN A 28 -2.85 -9.44 -1.15
C GLN A 28 -1.56 -9.56 -1.94
N GLU A 29 -0.74 -10.50 -1.50
CA GLU A 29 0.47 -10.82 -2.22
C GLU A 29 0.11 -11.53 -3.51
N TYR A 30 0.90 -11.28 -4.54
CA TYR A 30 0.60 -11.79 -5.85
C TYR A 30 1.90 -11.99 -6.61
N TYR A 31 1.98 -13.04 -7.40
CA TYR A 31 3.13 -13.27 -8.25
C TYR A 31 2.83 -12.83 -9.66
N HIS A 32 3.69 -11.98 -10.18
CA HIS A 32 3.58 -11.47 -11.53
C HIS A 32 4.93 -11.70 -12.21
N GLU A 33 4.96 -12.59 -13.18
CA GLU A 33 6.20 -12.90 -13.92
C GLU A 33 7.31 -13.27 -12.97
N ASN A 34 7.02 -14.18 -12.05
CA ASN A 34 7.99 -14.72 -11.10
C ASN A 34 8.47 -13.68 -10.10
N LYS A 35 7.77 -12.59 -9.96
CA LYS A 35 8.13 -11.55 -9.02
C LYS A 35 6.98 -11.33 -8.06
N LEU A 36 7.30 -11.18 -6.79
CA LEU A 36 6.29 -10.95 -5.77
C LEU A 36 5.88 -9.48 -5.81
N VAL A 37 4.61 -9.25 -5.99
CA VAL A 37 4.05 -7.90 -6.06
C VAL A 37 2.80 -7.87 -5.20
N THR A 38 2.04 -6.78 -5.29
CA THR A 38 0.82 -6.64 -4.50
C THR A 38 -0.37 -6.41 -5.42
N LEU A 39 -1.40 -7.18 -5.19
CA LEU A 39 -2.68 -7.01 -5.88
C LEU A 39 -3.60 -6.21 -4.97
N ILE A 40 -4.10 -5.11 -5.47
CA ILE A 40 -4.99 -4.23 -4.73
C ILE A 40 -6.36 -4.27 -5.36
N THR A 41 -7.37 -4.59 -4.55
CA THR A 41 -8.75 -4.56 -4.99
C THR A 41 -9.42 -3.34 -4.39
N MET A 42 -10.01 -2.53 -5.25
CA MET A 42 -10.70 -1.32 -4.83
C MET A 42 -12.15 -1.65 -4.50
N LYS A 43 -12.78 -0.78 -3.73
CA LYS A 43 -14.18 -0.98 -3.36
C LYS A 43 -15.10 -0.99 -4.57
N SER A 44 -14.69 -0.31 -5.63
CA SER A 44 -15.47 -0.31 -6.88
C SER A 44 -15.40 -1.62 -7.64
N GLY A 45 -14.50 -2.53 -7.22
CA GLY A 45 -14.32 -3.79 -7.92
C GLY A 45 -13.11 -3.79 -8.85
N ARG A 46 -12.49 -2.66 -9.03
CA ARG A 46 -11.29 -2.58 -9.87
C ARG A 46 -10.11 -3.20 -9.16
N THR A 47 -9.21 -3.76 -9.93
CA THR A 47 -7.97 -4.30 -9.38
C THR A 47 -6.78 -3.67 -10.07
N ILE A 48 -5.71 -3.50 -9.31
CA ILE A 48 -4.44 -3.06 -9.88
C ILE A 48 -3.34 -3.90 -9.25
N VAL A 49 -2.26 -4.04 -10.00
CA VAL A 49 -1.08 -4.77 -9.54
C VAL A 49 0.06 -3.77 -9.46
N VAL A 50 0.69 -3.67 -8.31
CA VAL A 50 1.74 -2.69 -8.09
C VAL A 50 3.04 -3.40 -7.72
N ASP A 51 4.14 -2.71 -7.98
CA ASP A 51 5.48 -3.27 -7.77
C ASP A 51 5.86 -3.32 -6.30
N GLN A 52 5.27 -2.47 -5.49
CA GLN A 52 5.60 -2.42 -4.09
C GLN A 52 5.19 -3.73 -3.41
N LEU A 53 5.98 -4.17 -2.45
CA LEU A 53 5.66 -5.37 -1.70
C LEU A 53 4.47 -5.11 -0.78
N TYR A 54 3.80 -6.19 -0.42
CA TYR A 54 2.63 -6.10 0.46
C TYR A 54 2.96 -5.31 1.73
N GLU A 55 4.09 -5.62 2.35
CA GLU A 55 4.48 -4.93 3.57
C GLU A 55 4.73 -3.44 3.34
N ASP A 56 5.29 -3.12 2.19
CA ASP A 56 5.56 -1.72 1.87
C ASP A 56 4.28 -0.94 1.69
N VAL A 57 3.28 -1.54 1.05
CA VAL A 57 2.00 -0.87 0.87
C VAL A 57 1.33 -0.65 2.23
N ILE A 58 1.35 -1.67 3.07
CA ILE A 58 0.77 -1.55 4.40
C ILE A 58 1.46 -0.43 5.17
N ARG A 59 2.78 -0.36 5.07
CA ARG A 59 3.52 0.66 5.78
C ARG A 59 3.17 2.05 5.30
N LEU A 60 3.00 2.22 4.00
CA LEU A 60 2.61 3.51 3.46
C LEU A 60 1.25 3.95 4.00
N ILE A 61 0.31 3.02 4.07
CA ILE A 61 -1.01 3.31 4.59
C ILE A 61 -0.92 3.68 6.07
N GLU A 62 -0.16 2.95 6.82
CA GLU A 62 -0.05 3.19 8.25
C GLU A 62 0.69 4.47 8.57
N GLU A 63 1.69 4.79 7.79
CA GLU A 63 2.44 6.03 8.02
C GLU A 63 1.58 7.25 7.81
N ASP A 64 0.72 7.20 6.80
CA ASP A 64 -0.17 8.30 6.55
C ASP A 64 -1.13 8.52 7.70
N ASP A 65 -1.42 7.44 8.41
CA ASP A 65 -2.41 7.45 9.45
C ASP A 65 -1.85 7.76 10.81
N ASP A 66 -0.55 7.76 10.92
CA ASP A 66 0.10 7.64 12.20
C ASP A 66 1.04 8.79 12.47
N GLU A 67 0.58 9.96 12.23
CA GLU A 67 1.47 11.10 12.45
C GLU A 67 1.73 11.33 13.92
N TRP A 68 1.04 10.68 14.77
CA TRP A 68 1.20 10.91 16.18
C TRP A 68 2.11 9.93 16.84
N ASP A 69 2.63 9.18 16.54
CA ASP A 69 3.24 8.19 17.38
C ASP A 69 4.49 7.79 17.45
N ASP A 70 4.24 7.69 17.79
CA ASP A 70 5.07 7.43 18.04
C ASP A 70 5.67 6.69 18.34
N GLU A 71 5.60 6.49 18.66
CA GLU A 71 6.17 6.11 19.09
C GLU A 71 6.64 5.21 19.16
N GLY A 72 6.21 4.96 19.04
CA GLY A 72 6.66 4.34 19.15
C GLY A 72 7.22 3.53 19.25
N GLU A 73 7.11 3.51 19.07
CA GLU A 73 7.53 2.99 19.07
C GLU A 73 8.17 2.34 19.21
N GLU A 74 8.05 2.28 19.23
CA GLU A 74 8.55 1.88 19.24
C GLU A 74 9.17 1.14 19.36
N ASP A 75 8.94 0.94 19.37
CA ASP A 75 9.45 0.42 19.31
C ASP A 75 10.07 -0.31 19.36
N GLU A 76 9.82 -0.47 19.32
CA GLU A 76 10.27 -0.87 19.18
C GLU A 76 11.03 -1.45 19.29
N GLU A 77 10.91 -1.56 19.29
CA GLU A 77 11.51 -1.79 19.23
C GLU A 77 12.23 -2.36 19.58
N GLU A 78 12.02 -2.55 19.69
CA GLU A 78 12.54 -2.78 19.89
C GLU A 78 13.17 -3.38 20.18
N GLU A 79 12.97 -3.75 20.36
CA GLU A 79 13.40 -3.99 20.51
C GLU A 79 13.86 -4.30 20.60
#